data_95649405fed10e5e250c4c6f607a8d58
#
_entry.id   95649405fed10e5e250c4c6f607a8d58
#
_cell.length_a   1.000
_cell.length_b   1.000
_cell.length_c   1.000
_cell.angle_alpha   90.00
_cell.angle_beta   90.00
_cell.angle_gamma   90.00
#
_symmetry.space_group_name_H-M   'P 1'
#
loop_
_entity.id
_entity.type
_entity.pdbx_description
1 polymer ?
#
loop_
_entity_poly.entity_id
_entity_poly.type
_entity_poly.pdbx_seq_one_letter_code
_entity_poly.pdbx_strand_id
1 'polypeptide(L)'
;MTARWIVLVLYLALMIGIGVYYRRKSASVNDFVLGGRGLGAWFTAFAYGTSYFSAVIFVGYAGKFGWNYGVASTWVGIGNAVIGSWLAWKVLGRRTRIMSKHLEAKTMPEYFEKRYNSKPLKIISALIVFVFLIPYTASVYNGLSRLFEKGFGIPYKYCIIGMAVFTAVYVIMGGYKATALNDFIQGIVMLVGIAAVVLAVLGENGGLGNSLDLLGDIPDTNGDKGTYSSLFGPDPINLAGVVILTSLGTWGLPQMVQKFYTIKDDKAIKTGTIVSTFFAVVVAGGCYFLGGFGRLFVNSVDGLPEGGFDGIVPTMMEKLPTLLFGLVIVLVLSASMSTLSSLVLTSSSTLTIDLIKPIMKEKMDEKKQLITMRIFIAVFLIISVVLAIITLENPQTVISTLMSISWGALAGAFLAPFMYGLFWKGVTKAACMASFIAGVGITVVHMAYYTLAGHTGTLWGINLASPINAGAFAMLFGLVLVPIVSLITRQSDADKAHAEKVFECYDNSEI
;
A
#
# COMPACT_ATOMS: atom_id res chain seq x y z
N MET A 1 -22.96 21.79 7.32
CA MET A 1 -22.73 20.58 8.14
C MET A 1 -23.69 19.44 7.80
N THR A 2 -24.98 19.63 7.76
CA THR A 2 -25.98 18.56 7.52
C THR A 2 -25.74 17.76 6.24
N ALA A 3 -25.45 18.41 5.11
CA ALA A 3 -25.19 17.72 3.83
C ALA A 3 -23.98 16.77 3.87
N ARG A 4 -22.90 17.13 4.56
CA ARG A 4 -21.71 16.28 4.72
C ARG A 4 -22.04 14.98 5.49
N TRP A 5 -22.84 15.09 6.55
CA TRP A 5 -23.31 13.94 7.33
C TRP A 5 -24.22 13.01 6.52
N ILE A 6 -25.14 13.57 5.75
CA ILE A 6 -26.05 12.78 4.90
C ILE A 6 -25.24 11.96 3.90
N VAL A 7 -24.31 12.58 3.18
CA VAL A 7 -23.45 11.89 2.20
C VAL A 7 -22.63 10.79 2.88
N LEU A 8 -22.03 11.08 4.03
CA LEU A 8 -21.25 10.10 4.78
C LEU A 8 -22.10 8.90 5.21
N VAL A 9 -23.27 9.13 5.81
CA VAL A 9 -24.15 8.05 6.29
C VAL A 9 -24.66 7.20 5.13
N LEU A 10 -25.07 7.80 4.01
CA LEU A 10 -25.50 7.06 2.82
C LEU A 10 -24.37 6.21 2.24
N TYR A 11 -23.16 6.76 2.17
CA TYR A 11 -22.00 6.04 1.70
C TYR A 11 -21.67 4.84 2.60
N LEU A 12 -21.62 5.02 3.92
CA LEU A 12 -21.35 3.96 4.88
C LEU A 12 -22.44 2.88 4.85
N ALA A 13 -23.72 3.28 4.76
CA ALA A 13 -24.84 2.35 4.63
C ALA A 13 -24.74 1.48 3.37
N LEU A 14 -24.35 2.08 2.24
CA LEU A 14 -24.10 1.37 0.98
C LEU A 14 -23.00 0.31 1.15
N MET A 15 -21.88 0.66 1.76
CA MET A 15 -20.74 -0.26 1.97
C MET A 15 -21.11 -1.44 2.88
N ILE A 16 -21.85 -1.19 3.97
CA ILE A 16 -22.36 -2.26 4.85
C ILE A 16 -23.38 -3.12 4.09
N GLY A 17 -24.30 -2.50 3.34
CA GLY A 17 -25.30 -3.21 2.54
C GLY A 17 -24.66 -4.23 1.58
N ILE A 18 -23.57 -3.85 0.92
CA ILE A 18 -22.78 -4.75 0.07
C ILE A 18 -22.18 -5.88 0.90
N GLY A 19 -21.61 -5.59 2.07
CA GLY A 19 -21.07 -6.59 2.98
C GLY A 19 -22.12 -7.63 3.40
N VAL A 20 -23.31 -7.17 3.77
CA VAL A 20 -24.45 -8.04 4.13
C VAL A 20 -24.89 -8.91 2.95
N TYR A 21 -25.04 -8.32 1.76
CA TYR A 21 -25.42 -9.03 0.56
C TYR A 21 -24.46 -10.18 0.21
N TYR A 22 -23.15 -9.94 0.32
CA TYR A 22 -22.14 -10.96 0.00
C TYR A 22 -21.86 -11.96 1.14
N ARG A 23 -22.40 -11.76 2.34
CA ARG A 23 -22.17 -12.63 3.50
C ARG A 23 -22.44 -14.12 3.19
N ARG A 24 -23.51 -14.41 2.48
CA ARG A 24 -23.90 -15.78 2.11
C ARG A 24 -23.05 -16.36 0.97
N LYS A 25 -22.37 -15.51 0.18
CA LYS A 25 -21.56 -15.89 -0.98
C LYS A 25 -20.09 -16.10 -0.63
N SER A 26 -19.68 -15.85 0.62
CA SER A 26 -18.32 -16.03 1.12
C SER A 26 -18.28 -17.20 2.11
N ALA A 27 -18.78 -18.36 1.68
CA ALA A 27 -18.96 -19.54 2.55
C ALA A 27 -17.71 -20.41 2.64
N SER A 28 -16.81 -20.38 1.64
CA SER A 28 -15.54 -21.12 1.64
C SER A 28 -14.35 -20.21 1.96
N VAL A 29 -13.23 -20.80 2.42
CA VAL A 29 -11.98 -20.09 2.62
C VAL A 29 -11.47 -19.45 1.33
N ASN A 30 -11.61 -20.15 0.20
CA ASN A 30 -11.21 -19.64 -1.11
C ASN A 30 -12.07 -18.44 -1.55
N ASP A 31 -13.38 -18.48 -1.30
CA ASP A 31 -14.27 -17.35 -1.57
C ASP A 31 -13.95 -16.15 -0.67
N PHE A 32 -13.69 -16.40 0.61
CA PHE A 32 -13.42 -15.35 1.59
C PHE A 32 -12.10 -14.65 1.33
N VAL A 33 -11.03 -15.38 0.93
CA VAL A 33 -9.67 -14.87 0.77
C VAL A 33 -9.39 -14.38 -0.66
N LEU A 34 -9.90 -15.08 -1.69
CA LEU A 34 -9.58 -14.84 -3.10
C LEU A 34 -10.82 -14.59 -3.99
N GLY A 35 -12.00 -14.51 -3.41
CA GLY A 35 -13.22 -14.33 -4.19
C GLY A 35 -13.52 -15.48 -5.17
N GLY A 36 -12.98 -16.68 -4.92
CA GLY A 36 -13.12 -17.83 -5.78
C GLY A 36 -12.29 -17.81 -7.06
N ARG A 37 -11.30 -16.90 -7.18
CA ARG A 37 -10.46 -16.67 -8.38
C ARG A 37 -11.27 -16.40 -9.66
N GLY A 38 -12.44 -15.82 -9.54
CA GLY A 38 -13.39 -15.61 -10.66
C GLY A 38 -13.75 -14.13 -10.90
N LEU A 39 -12.97 -13.19 -10.34
CA LEU A 39 -13.26 -11.77 -10.50
C LEU A 39 -12.96 -11.27 -11.91
N GLY A 40 -13.88 -10.47 -12.44
CA GLY A 40 -13.71 -9.83 -13.73
C GLY A 40 -12.56 -8.79 -13.72
N ALA A 41 -12.08 -8.47 -14.93
CA ALA A 41 -10.93 -7.59 -15.13
C ALA A 41 -11.04 -6.22 -14.44
N TRP A 42 -12.20 -5.60 -14.55
CA TRP A 42 -12.48 -4.29 -13.94
C TRP A 42 -12.40 -4.34 -12.42
N PHE A 43 -13.04 -5.32 -11.79
CA PHE A 43 -13.00 -5.47 -10.32
C PHE A 43 -11.59 -5.72 -9.81
N THR A 44 -10.81 -6.57 -10.49
CA THR A 44 -9.42 -6.83 -10.10
C THR A 44 -8.52 -5.60 -10.29
N ALA A 45 -8.70 -4.87 -11.40
CA ALA A 45 -7.93 -3.66 -11.67
C ALA A 45 -8.20 -2.54 -10.67
N PHE A 46 -9.48 -2.31 -10.36
CA PHE A 46 -9.87 -1.33 -9.34
C PHE A 46 -9.42 -1.77 -7.95
N ALA A 47 -9.59 -3.05 -7.58
CA ALA A 47 -9.10 -3.57 -6.31
C ALA A 47 -7.57 -3.43 -6.17
N TYR A 48 -6.80 -3.58 -7.25
CA TYR A 48 -5.37 -3.30 -7.26
C TYR A 48 -5.09 -1.80 -7.04
N GLY A 49 -5.70 -0.94 -7.87
CA GLY A 49 -5.49 0.51 -7.81
C GLY A 49 -5.90 1.11 -6.47
N THR A 50 -7.09 0.81 -5.99
CA THR A 50 -7.60 1.37 -4.72
C THR A 50 -6.85 0.86 -3.49
N SER A 51 -6.36 -0.39 -3.51
CA SER A 51 -5.53 -0.92 -2.43
C SER A 51 -4.13 -0.32 -2.41
N TYR A 52 -3.65 0.18 -3.55
CA TYR A 52 -2.36 0.86 -3.68
C TYR A 52 -2.41 2.28 -3.11
N PHE A 53 -3.48 3.02 -3.40
CA PHE A 53 -3.58 4.44 -3.09
C PHE A 53 -4.58 4.70 -1.95
N SER A 54 -4.04 4.98 -0.77
CA SER A 54 -4.81 5.22 0.46
C SER A 54 -4.73 6.69 0.90
N ALA A 55 -5.38 7.00 2.03
CA ALA A 55 -5.18 8.27 2.73
C ALA A 55 -3.70 8.58 3.03
N VAL A 56 -2.86 7.57 3.18
CA VAL A 56 -1.41 7.74 3.39
C VAL A 56 -0.79 8.52 2.24
N ILE A 57 -1.18 8.19 0.98
CA ILE A 57 -0.67 8.89 -0.19
C ILE A 57 -1.29 10.27 -0.31
N PHE A 58 -2.61 10.39 -0.17
CA PHE A 58 -3.30 11.65 -0.35
C PHE A 58 -2.95 12.68 0.74
N VAL A 59 -2.93 12.28 2.01
CA VAL A 59 -2.68 13.18 3.13
C VAL A 59 -1.19 13.24 3.48
N GLY A 60 -0.57 12.09 3.78
CA GLY A 60 0.79 12.03 4.30
C GLY A 60 1.86 12.28 3.23
N TYR A 61 1.88 11.46 2.19
CA TYR A 61 2.93 11.54 1.16
C TYR A 61 2.80 12.77 0.28
N ALA A 62 1.59 13.07 -0.22
CA ALA A 62 1.34 14.26 -1.03
C ALA A 62 1.66 15.55 -0.25
N GLY A 63 1.25 15.63 1.03
CA GLY A 63 1.58 16.77 1.88
C GLY A 63 3.07 16.94 2.07
N LYS A 64 3.74 15.90 2.60
CA LYS A 64 5.17 15.97 2.93
C LYS A 64 6.06 16.12 1.70
N PHE A 65 5.88 15.25 0.69
CA PHE A 65 6.78 15.27 -0.47
C PHE A 65 6.44 16.36 -1.46
N GLY A 66 5.16 16.71 -1.61
CA GLY A 66 4.77 17.89 -2.37
C GLY A 66 5.39 19.16 -1.80
N TRP A 67 5.30 19.35 -0.49
CA TRP A 67 5.89 20.51 0.19
C TRP A 67 7.42 20.52 0.08
N ASN A 68 8.09 19.37 0.20
CA ASN A 68 9.55 19.29 0.12
C ASN A 68 10.10 19.46 -1.30
N TYR A 69 9.41 18.88 -2.30
CA TYR A 69 9.95 18.79 -3.67
C TYR A 69 9.19 19.63 -4.70
N GLY A 70 8.11 20.32 -4.31
CA GLY A 70 7.28 21.05 -5.24
C GLY A 70 6.63 20.14 -6.27
N VAL A 71 6.44 20.64 -7.50
CA VAL A 71 5.82 19.87 -8.59
C VAL A 71 6.64 18.65 -9.03
N ALA A 72 7.94 18.61 -8.71
CA ALA A 72 8.78 17.44 -8.95
C ALA A 72 8.26 16.18 -8.23
N SER A 73 7.50 16.33 -7.13
CA SER A 73 6.82 15.20 -6.46
C SER A 73 5.92 14.39 -7.39
N THR A 74 5.47 14.95 -8.51
CA THR A 74 4.71 14.26 -9.55
C THR A 74 5.44 13.05 -10.12
N TRP A 75 6.79 13.01 -10.09
CA TRP A 75 7.58 11.84 -10.48
C TRP A 75 7.25 10.61 -9.64
N VAL A 76 6.84 10.78 -8.40
CA VAL A 76 6.38 9.67 -7.56
C VAL A 76 5.12 9.04 -8.16
N GLY A 77 4.15 9.88 -8.58
CA GLY A 77 2.95 9.42 -9.25
C GLY A 77 3.22 8.74 -10.60
N ILE A 78 4.15 9.29 -11.38
CA ILE A 78 4.60 8.68 -12.65
C ILE A 78 5.26 7.32 -12.39
N GLY A 79 6.16 7.23 -11.43
CA GLY A 79 6.79 5.98 -11.03
C GLY A 79 5.77 4.93 -10.58
N ASN A 80 4.78 5.34 -9.79
CA ASN A 80 3.69 4.46 -9.34
C ASN A 80 2.85 3.96 -10.51
N ALA A 81 2.59 4.78 -11.52
CA ALA A 81 1.85 4.39 -12.71
C ALA A 81 2.66 3.46 -13.62
N VAL A 82 3.93 3.80 -13.88
CA VAL A 82 4.77 3.07 -14.84
C VAL A 82 5.35 1.81 -14.19
N ILE A 83 6.01 1.93 -13.05
CA ILE A 83 6.70 0.81 -12.39
C ILE A 83 5.73 0.05 -11.50
N GLY A 84 5.02 0.74 -10.62
CA GLY A 84 4.15 0.15 -9.61
C GLY A 84 2.87 -0.46 -10.16
N SER A 85 2.39 0.01 -11.34
CA SER A 85 1.19 -0.52 -11.97
C SER A 85 1.49 -1.19 -13.33
N TRP A 86 1.77 -0.43 -14.38
CA TRP A 86 1.92 -0.99 -15.73
C TRP A 86 2.95 -2.12 -15.82
N LEU A 87 4.16 -1.90 -15.31
CA LEU A 87 5.23 -2.88 -15.36
C LEU A 87 4.95 -4.06 -14.41
N ALA A 88 4.40 -3.80 -13.22
CA ALA A 88 3.99 -4.84 -12.27
C ALA A 88 2.98 -5.81 -12.89
N TRP A 89 1.95 -5.30 -13.56
CA TRP A 89 0.97 -6.14 -14.25
C TRP A 89 1.58 -6.93 -15.41
N LYS A 90 2.44 -6.30 -16.21
CA LYS A 90 3.10 -6.97 -17.34
C LYS A 90 4.06 -8.06 -16.91
N VAL A 91 4.87 -7.78 -15.89
CA VAL A 91 5.93 -8.71 -15.44
C VAL A 91 5.35 -9.77 -14.52
N LEU A 92 4.60 -9.38 -13.49
CA LEU A 92 4.15 -10.31 -12.46
C LEU A 92 2.78 -10.94 -12.77
N GLY A 93 1.86 -10.19 -13.38
CA GLY A 93 0.43 -10.56 -13.42
C GLY A 93 0.18 -11.97 -13.92
N ARG A 94 0.63 -12.32 -15.13
CA ARG A 94 0.40 -13.63 -15.75
C ARG A 94 1.12 -14.74 -15.01
N ARG A 95 2.40 -14.57 -14.72
CA ARG A 95 3.20 -15.61 -14.06
C ARG A 95 2.72 -15.89 -12.64
N THR A 96 2.38 -14.85 -11.90
CA THR A 96 1.81 -14.99 -10.55
C THR A 96 0.47 -15.74 -10.58
N ARG A 97 -0.42 -15.39 -11.51
CA ARG A 97 -1.71 -16.07 -11.68
C ARG A 97 -1.53 -17.56 -11.94
N ILE A 98 -0.70 -17.92 -12.93
CA ILE A 98 -0.47 -19.31 -13.36
C ILE A 98 0.15 -20.11 -12.21
N MET A 99 1.27 -19.63 -11.65
CA MET A 99 2.00 -20.37 -10.61
C MET A 99 1.20 -20.46 -9.31
N SER A 100 0.53 -19.38 -8.88
CA SER A 100 -0.29 -19.44 -7.67
C SER A 100 -1.49 -20.37 -7.80
N LYS A 101 -2.04 -20.53 -9.01
CA LYS A 101 -3.12 -21.49 -9.29
C LYS A 101 -2.59 -22.93 -9.28
N HIS A 102 -1.46 -23.19 -9.93
CA HIS A 102 -0.80 -24.48 -9.97
C HIS A 102 -0.40 -24.96 -8.56
N LEU A 103 0.18 -24.07 -7.77
CA LEU A 103 0.56 -24.35 -6.39
C LEU A 103 -0.63 -24.34 -5.42
N GLU A 104 -1.84 -23.99 -5.86
CA GLU A 104 -3.00 -23.78 -4.99
C GLU A 104 -2.70 -22.86 -3.80
N ALA A 105 -1.81 -21.86 -4.00
CA ALA A 105 -1.43 -20.93 -2.97
C ALA A 105 -2.49 -19.84 -2.80
N LYS A 106 -2.94 -19.60 -1.57
CA LYS A 106 -3.94 -18.57 -1.22
C LYS A 106 -3.31 -17.34 -0.63
N THR A 107 -2.09 -17.48 -0.07
CA THR A 107 -1.32 -16.43 0.57
C THR A 107 0.09 -16.40 -0.01
N MET A 108 0.81 -15.30 0.21
CA MET A 108 2.20 -15.20 -0.19
C MET A 108 3.12 -16.15 0.61
N PRO A 109 2.94 -16.38 1.92
CA PRO A 109 3.66 -17.42 2.65
C PRO A 109 3.44 -18.84 2.12
N GLU A 110 2.20 -19.20 1.73
CA GLU A 110 1.95 -20.49 1.05
C GLU A 110 2.70 -20.60 -0.28
N TYR A 111 2.80 -19.49 -1.04
CA TYR A 111 3.61 -19.46 -2.25
C TYR A 111 5.08 -19.77 -1.93
N PHE A 112 5.69 -19.15 -0.94
CA PHE A 112 7.07 -19.41 -0.54
C PHE A 112 7.28 -20.85 -0.08
N GLU A 113 6.36 -21.41 0.74
CA GLU A 113 6.42 -22.82 1.15
C GLU A 113 6.44 -23.75 -0.06
N LYS A 114 5.44 -23.60 -0.93
CA LYS A 114 5.21 -24.53 -2.04
C LYS A 114 6.22 -24.36 -3.18
N ARG A 115 6.64 -23.11 -3.46
CA ARG A 115 7.65 -22.83 -4.49
C ARG A 115 9.03 -23.35 -4.12
N TYR A 116 9.40 -23.24 -2.86
CA TYR A 116 10.74 -23.58 -2.37
C TYR A 116 10.77 -24.86 -1.52
N ASN A 117 9.67 -25.56 -1.37
CA ASN A 117 9.52 -26.74 -0.52
C ASN A 117 10.08 -26.50 0.90
N SER A 118 9.64 -25.43 1.56
CA SER A 118 10.24 -24.99 2.83
C SER A 118 9.19 -24.45 3.80
N LYS A 119 8.86 -25.24 4.82
CA LYS A 119 7.99 -24.81 5.92
C LYS A 119 8.54 -23.62 6.72
N PRO A 120 9.86 -23.52 7.00
CA PRO A 120 10.43 -22.35 7.68
C PRO A 120 10.16 -21.05 6.92
N LEU A 121 10.26 -21.03 5.57
CA LEU A 121 9.97 -19.84 4.78
C LEU A 121 8.51 -19.41 4.94
N LYS A 122 7.56 -20.34 5.01
CA LYS A 122 6.14 -20.04 5.28
C LYS A 122 5.96 -19.36 6.63
N ILE A 123 6.49 -19.96 7.69
CA ILE A 123 6.30 -19.47 9.06
C ILE A 123 6.92 -18.08 9.23
N ILE A 124 8.16 -17.92 8.78
CA ILE A 124 8.88 -16.64 8.92
C ILE A 124 8.21 -15.55 8.08
N SER A 125 7.85 -15.83 6.83
CA SER A 125 7.15 -14.85 6.00
C SER A 125 5.77 -14.49 6.57
N ALA A 126 5.05 -15.44 7.15
CA ALA A 126 3.77 -15.17 7.80
C ALA A 126 3.91 -14.24 9.02
N LEU A 127 4.94 -14.44 9.83
CA LEU A 127 5.26 -13.54 10.95
C LEU A 127 5.64 -12.14 10.47
N ILE A 128 6.49 -12.05 9.43
CA ILE A 128 6.87 -10.76 8.83
C ILE A 128 5.62 -10.03 8.31
N VAL A 129 4.74 -10.72 7.58
CA VAL A 129 3.48 -10.13 7.08
C VAL A 129 2.63 -9.60 8.22
N PHE A 130 2.38 -10.41 9.24
CA PHE A 130 1.52 -10.01 10.36
C PHE A 130 2.07 -8.78 11.08
N VAL A 131 3.35 -8.81 11.46
CA VAL A 131 3.98 -7.73 12.24
C VAL A 131 4.06 -6.43 11.45
N PHE A 132 4.54 -6.48 10.21
CA PHE A 132 4.81 -5.25 9.46
C PHE A 132 3.60 -4.68 8.72
N LEU A 133 2.47 -5.39 8.62
CA LEU A 133 1.21 -4.78 8.18
C LEU A 133 0.57 -3.89 9.26
N ILE A 134 0.91 -4.06 10.55
CA ILE A 134 0.37 -3.24 11.65
C ILE A 134 0.73 -1.77 11.51
N PRO A 135 2.01 -1.35 11.36
CA PRO A 135 2.34 0.06 11.20
C PRO A 135 1.75 0.68 9.91
N TYR A 136 1.61 -0.10 8.84
CA TYR A 136 0.92 0.38 7.65
C TYR A 136 -0.57 0.66 7.93
N THR A 137 -1.25 -0.25 8.59
CA THR A 137 -2.66 -0.06 8.98
C THR A 137 -2.83 1.16 9.89
N ALA A 138 -1.93 1.34 10.86
CA ALA A 138 -1.92 2.51 11.73
C ALA A 138 -1.73 3.82 10.93
N SER A 139 -0.85 3.84 9.93
CA SER A 139 -0.64 5.02 9.08
C SER A 139 -1.89 5.39 8.26
N VAL A 140 -2.67 4.39 7.82
CA VAL A 140 -3.94 4.64 7.10
C VAL A 140 -4.99 5.27 8.03
N TYR A 141 -5.10 4.80 9.27
CA TYR A 141 -5.99 5.43 10.26
C TYR A 141 -5.57 6.87 10.55
N ASN A 142 -4.28 7.11 10.71
CA ASN A 142 -3.75 8.44 10.98
C ASN A 142 -4.09 9.42 9.84
N GLY A 143 -3.91 9.02 8.57
CA GLY A 143 -4.23 9.86 7.43
C GLY A 143 -5.71 10.22 7.33
N LEU A 144 -6.58 9.24 7.53
CA LEU A 144 -8.02 9.46 7.49
C LEU A 144 -8.50 10.37 8.64
N SER A 145 -8.03 10.11 9.86
CA SER A 145 -8.54 10.79 11.05
C SER A 145 -8.20 12.28 11.08
N ARG A 146 -7.06 12.68 10.53
CA ARG A 146 -6.68 14.10 10.39
C ARG A 146 -7.69 14.90 9.58
N LEU A 147 -8.15 14.32 8.46
CA LEU A 147 -9.15 14.98 7.62
C LEU A 147 -10.53 15.02 8.28
N PHE A 148 -10.91 13.94 8.97
CA PHE A 148 -12.21 13.87 9.68
C PHE A 148 -12.27 14.84 10.86
N GLU A 149 -11.19 14.98 11.62
CA GLU A 149 -11.09 15.97 12.68
C GLU A 149 -11.33 17.39 12.16
N LYS A 150 -10.66 17.75 11.07
CA LYS A 150 -10.86 19.04 10.40
C LYS A 150 -12.27 19.20 9.80
N GLY A 151 -12.83 18.12 9.21
CA GLY A 151 -14.09 18.16 8.49
C GLY A 151 -15.35 18.18 9.35
N PHE A 152 -15.30 17.47 10.49
CA PHE A 152 -16.47 17.26 11.35
C PHE A 152 -16.29 17.77 12.78
N GLY A 153 -15.09 18.18 13.16
CA GLY A 153 -14.79 18.56 14.55
C GLY A 153 -14.84 17.39 15.52
N ILE A 154 -14.72 16.15 15.02
CA ILE A 154 -14.70 14.95 15.87
C ILE A 154 -13.27 14.74 16.33
N PRO A 155 -13.03 14.57 17.65
CA PRO A 155 -11.69 14.28 18.12
C PRO A 155 -11.09 13.04 17.45
N TYR A 156 -9.87 13.16 17.01
CA TYR A 156 -9.09 12.19 16.23
C TYR A 156 -9.20 10.75 16.75
N LYS A 157 -9.10 10.53 18.07
CA LYS A 157 -9.19 9.18 18.68
C LYS A 157 -10.52 8.49 18.36
N TYR A 158 -11.63 9.22 18.35
CA TYR A 158 -12.95 8.65 18.03
C TYR A 158 -13.10 8.33 16.55
N CYS A 159 -12.45 9.11 15.68
CA CYS A 159 -12.42 8.81 14.25
C CYS A 159 -11.71 7.47 13.98
N ILE A 160 -10.54 7.24 14.59
CA ILE A 160 -9.81 5.96 14.47
C ILE A 160 -10.68 4.78 14.92
N ILE A 161 -11.26 4.86 16.12
CA ILE A 161 -12.08 3.79 16.68
C ILE A 161 -13.30 3.53 15.80
N GLY A 162 -14.02 4.57 15.40
CA GLY A 162 -15.20 4.47 14.52
C GLY A 162 -14.87 3.78 13.21
N MET A 163 -13.76 4.14 12.58
CA MET A 163 -13.33 3.54 11.32
C MET A 163 -12.88 2.09 11.48
N ALA A 164 -12.23 1.74 12.59
CA ALA A 164 -11.84 0.37 12.86
C ALA A 164 -13.06 -0.53 13.04
N VAL A 165 -14.03 -0.10 13.82
CA VAL A 165 -15.30 -0.83 14.00
C VAL A 165 -16.03 -0.99 12.67
N PHE A 166 -16.13 0.09 11.89
CA PHE A 166 -16.76 0.04 10.58
C PHE A 166 -16.06 -0.93 9.63
N THR A 167 -14.71 -0.87 9.55
CA THR A 167 -13.91 -1.80 8.74
C THR A 167 -14.11 -3.24 9.17
N ALA A 168 -14.09 -3.51 10.48
CA ALA A 168 -14.34 -4.85 11.01
C ALA A 168 -15.69 -5.39 10.55
N VAL A 169 -16.75 -4.60 10.66
CA VAL A 169 -18.12 -5.03 10.33
C VAL A 169 -18.21 -5.47 8.87
N TYR A 170 -17.83 -4.63 7.91
CA TYR A 170 -18.06 -4.98 6.51
C TYR A 170 -17.09 -6.03 5.97
N VAL A 171 -15.84 -6.09 6.49
CA VAL A 171 -14.86 -7.10 6.08
C VAL A 171 -15.20 -8.47 6.65
N ILE A 172 -15.56 -8.55 7.93
CA ILE A 172 -15.97 -9.81 8.59
C ILE A 172 -17.20 -10.42 7.90
N MET A 173 -18.12 -9.57 7.45
CA MET A 173 -19.36 -10.02 6.80
C MET A 173 -19.14 -10.47 5.36
N GLY A 174 -18.40 -9.70 4.57
CA GLY A 174 -18.40 -9.83 3.12
C GLY A 174 -17.21 -10.56 2.51
N GLY A 175 -16.06 -10.62 3.17
CA GLY A 175 -14.82 -11.18 2.60
C GLY A 175 -14.40 -10.48 1.31
N TYR A 176 -13.55 -11.14 0.51
CA TYR A 176 -12.92 -10.54 -0.67
C TYR A 176 -13.91 -10.13 -1.78
N LYS A 177 -15.01 -10.86 -2.00
CA LYS A 177 -16.00 -10.50 -3.04
C LYS A 177 -16.70 -9.17 -2.74
N ALA A 178 -17.04 -8.95 -1.47
CA ALA A 178 -17.64 -7.69 -1.05
C ALA A 178 -16.64 -6.54 -1.12
N THR A 179 -15.40 -6.76 -0.66
CA THR A 179 -14.36 -5.73 -0.73
C THR A 179 -14.04 -5.34 -2.17
N ALA A 180 -13.98 -6.30 -3.11
CA ALA A 180 -13.72 -6.01 -4.52
C ALA A 180 -14.82 -5.17 -5.19
N LEU A 181 -16.10 -5.38 -4.84
CA LEU A 181 -17.19 -4.52 -5.32
C LEU A 181 -17.13 -3.13 -4.66
N ASN A 182 -16.83 -3.07 -3.36
CA ASN A 182 -16.62 -1.82 -2.67
C ASN A 182 -15.45 -1.06 -3.30
N ASP A 183 -14.31 -1.74 -3.57
CA ASP A 183 -13.13 -1.17 -4.21
C ASP A 183 -13.46 -0.57 -5.59
N PHE A 184 -14.35 -1.20 -6.35
CA PHE A 184 -14.79 -0.67 -7.64
C PHE A 184 -15.55 0.66 -7.49
N ILE A 185 -16.51 0.74 -6.56
CA ILE A 185 -17.27 1.96 -6.30
C ILE A 185 -16.36 3.05 -5.73
N GLN A 186 -15.51 2.69 -4.78
CA GLN A 186 -14.55 3.57 -4.14
C GLN A 186 -13.54 4.13 -5.16
N GLY A 187 -13.11 3.31 -6.10
CA GLY A 187 -12.21 3.75 -7.16
C GLY A 187 -12.83 4.78 -8.10
N ILE A 188 -14.12 4.67 -8.42
CA ILE A 188 -14.83 5.70 -9.19
C ILE A 188 -14.86 7.02 -8.41
N VAL A 189 -15.16 6.96 -7.10
CA VAL A 189 -15.13 8.14 -6.23
C VAL A 189 -13.73 8.77 -6.19
N MET A 190 -12.68 7.94 -6.12
CA MET A 190 -11.30 8.44 -6.12
C MET A 190 -10.93 9.13 -7.44
N LEU A 191 -11.29 8.55 -8.59
CA LEU A 191 -11.00 9.13 -9.90
C LEU A 191 -11.67 10.50 -10.08
N VAL A 192 -12.96 10.59 -9.78
CA VAL A 192 -13.73 11.83 -9.91
C VAL A 192 -13.28 12.86 -8.86
N GLY A 193 -13.09 12.39 -7.63
CA GLY A 193 -12.73 13.25 -6.50
C GLY A 193 -11.38 13.93 -6.68
N ILE A 194 -10.32 13.18 -7.04
CA ILE A 194 -9.00 13.79 -7.20
C ILE A 194 -8.96 14.78 -8.38
N ALA A 195 -9.61 14.46 -9.49
CA ALA A 195 -9.69 15.37 -10.63
C ALA A 195 -10.39 16.69 -10.23
N ALA A 196 -11.52 16.61 -9.53
CA ALA A 196 -12.24 17.79 -9.07
C ALA A 196 -11.42 18.63 -8.07
N VAL A 197 -10.70 17.98 -7.15
CA VAL A 197 -9.86 18.66 -6.15
C VAL A 197 -8.68 19.37 -6.80
N VAL A 198 -7.97 18.72 -7.72
CA VAL A 198 -6.86 19.34 -8.46
C VAL A 198 -7.32 20.59 -9.19
N LEU A 199 -8.43 20.49 -9.92
CA LEU A 199 -8.98 21.63 -10.66
C LEU A 199 -9.38 22.79 -9.74
N ALA A 200 -9.97 22.48 -8.59
CA ALA A 200 -10.41 23.50 -7.64
C ALA A 200 -9.22 24.21 -6.96
N VAL A 201 -8.22 23.46 -6.49
CA VAL A 201 -7.01 24.04 -5.85
C VAL A 201 -6.24 24.92 -6.84
N LEU A 202 -6.11 24.50 -8.08
CA LEU A 202 -5.50 25.34 -9.12
C LEU A 202 -6.35 26.59 -9.42
N GLY A 203 -7.68 26.44 -9.41
CA GLY A 203 -8.62 27.54 -9.60
C GLY A 203 -8.51 28.65 -8.55
N GLU A 204 -8.30 28.28 -7.29
CA GLU A 204 -8.09 29.24 -6.17
C GLU A 204 -6.88 30.15 -6.40
N ASN A 205 -5.86 29.67 -7.11
CA ASN A 205 -4.64 30.39 -7.41
C ASN A 205 -4.65 31.01 -8.84
N GLY A 206 -5.78 31.12 -9.49
CA GLY A 206 -5.88 31.69 -10.84
C GLY A 206 -5.44 30.75 -11.99
N GLY A 207 -5.44 29.46 -11.77
CA GLY A 207 -5.11 28.42 -12.74
C GLY A 207 -3.67 27.92 -12.65
N LEU A 208 -3.34 26.93 -13.50
CA LEU A 208 -2.06 26.23 -13.45
C LEU A 208 -0.85 27.16 -13.67
N GLY A 209 -0.91 28.05 -14.69
CA GLY A 209 0.19 28.97 -14.99
C GLY A 209 0.53 29.85 -13.80
N ASN A 210 -0.46 30.53 -13.26
CA ASN A 210 -0.29 31.41 -12.12
C ASN A 210 0.18 30.65 -10.86
N SER A 211 -0.34 29.44 -10.64
CA SER A 211 0.12 28.59 -9.53
C SER A 211 1.59 28.21 -9.66
N LEU A 212 2.08 27.92 -10.88
CA LEU A 212 3.49 27.61 -11.14
C LEU A 212 4.38 28.85 -10.95
N ASP A 213 3.93 30.03 -11.41
CA ASP A 213 4.65 31.28 -11.22
C ASP A 213 4.78 31.64 -9.73
N LEU A 214 3.67 31.57 -8.98
CA LEU A 214 3.66 31.79 -7.54
C LEU A 214 4.58 30.81 -6.79
N LEU A 215 4.57 29.54 -7.19
CA LEU A 215 5.43 28.52 -6.60
C LEU A 215 6.90 28.76 -6.94
N GLY A 216 7.17 29.22 -8.17
CA GLY A 216 8.51 29.58 -8.64
C GLY A 216 9.12 30.78 -7.90
N ASP A 217 8.29 31.68 -7.39
CA ASP A 217 8.76 32.83 -6.60
C ASP A 217 9.19 32.47 -5.17
N ILE A 218 8.82 31.28 -4.66
CA ILE A 218 9.22 30.82 -3.33
C ILE A 218 10.68 30.34 -3.38
N PRO A 219 11.60 30.95 -2.61
CA PRO A 219 12.98 30.52 -2.56
C PRO A 219 13.09 29.14 -1.84
N ASP A 220 14.05 28.34 -2.29
CA ASP A 220 14.40 27.08 -1.60
C ASP A 220 15.29 27.37 -0.36
N THR A 221 15.79 26.31 0.27
CA THR A 221 16.66 26.40 1.46
C THR A 221 17.99 27.08 1.18
N ASN A 222 18.41 27.18 -0.09
CA ASN A 222 19.64 27.88 -0.51
C ASN A 222 19.36 29.33 -0.96
N GLY A 223 18.09 29.71 -1.04
CA GLY A 223 17.64 30.99 -1.53
C GLY A 223 17.35 31.05 -3.03
N ASP A 224 17.46 29.93 -3.72
CA ASP A 224 17.24 29.85 -5.17
C ASP A 224 15.74 29.81 -5.50
N LYS A 225 15.33 30.68 -6.46
CA LYS A 225 13.96 30.71 -7.00
C LYS A 225 13.78 29.73 -8.18
N GLY A 226 12.52 29.33 -8.43
CA GLY A 226 12.17 28.42 -9.51
C GLY A 226 12.37 26.93 -9.21
N THR A 227 13.02 26.61 -8.10
CA THR A 227 13.37 25.23 -7.74
C THR A 227 12.12 24.35 -7.52
N TYR A 228 11.11 24.88 -6.80
CA TYR A 228 9.88 24.12 -6.51
C TYR A 228 8.93 23.99 -7.71
N SER A 229 9.04 24.85 -8.71
CA SER A 229 8.30 24.74 -9.98
C SER A 229 9.09 23.97 -11.05
N SER A 230 10.33 23.54 -10.75
CA SER A 230 11.18 22.79 -11.67
C SER A 230 10.80 21.30 -11.75
N LEU A 231 11.20 20.65 -12.85
CA LEU A 231 10.95 19.21 -13.05
C LEU A 231 11.69 18.31 -12.04
N PHE A 232 12.83 18.74 -11.52
CA PHE A 232 13.66 17.90 -10.65
C PHE A 232 13.58 18.29 -9.17
N GLY A 233 13.04 19.48 -8.87
CA GLY A 233 12.91 19.99 -7.50
C GLY A 233 14.26 20.27 -6.83
N PRO A 234 14.23 20.58 -5.51
CA PRO A 234 15.45 20.92 -4.76
C PRO A 234 16.34 19.72 -4.43
N ASP A 235 15.79 18.49 -4.41
CA ASP A 235 16.52 17.30 -3.99
C ASP A 235 16.08 16.04 -4.77
N PRO A 236 16.57 15.89 -6.02
CA PRO A 236 16.19 14.78 -6.89
C PRO A 236 16.69 13.41 -6.39
N ILE A 237 17.77 13.38 -5.62
CA ILE A 237 18.35 12.12 -5.12
C ILE A 237 17.40 11.48 -4.08
N ASN A 238 16.97 12.23 -3.09
CA ASN A 238 16.04 11.71 -2.08
C ASN A 238 14.63 11.52 -2.66
N LEU A 239 14.22 12.32 -3.64
CA LEU A 239 13.00 12.10 -4.40
C LEU A 239 13.02 10.74 -5.11
N ALA A 240 14.16 10.35 -5.72
CA ALA A 240 14.31 9.04 -6.34
C ALA A 240 14.11 7.90 -5.33
N GLY A 241 14.56 8.05 -4.08
CA GLY A 241 14.26 7.10 -3.00
C GLY A 241 12.76 6.92 -2.76
N VAL A 242 11.99 8.00 -2.78
CA VAL A 242 10.52 7.95 -2.66
C VAL A 242 9.90 7.20 -3.85
N VAL A 243 10.35 7.51 -5.08
CA VAL A 243 9.88 6.83 -6.30
C VAL A 243 10.16 5.33 -6.23
N ILE A 244 11.38 4.94 -5.85
CA ILE A 244 11.77 3.52 -5.74
C ILE A 244 10.93 2.80 -4.70
N LEU A 245 10.86 3.32 -3.47
CA LEU A 245 10.10 2.71 -2.40
C LEU A 245 8.64 2.49 -2.80
N THR A 246 7.98 3.55 -3.27
CA THR A 246 6.55 3.51 -3.54
C THR A 246 6.20 2.75 -4.80
N SER A 247 7.08 2.67 -5.79
CA SER A 247 6.81 2.00 -7.06
C SER A 247 7.19 0.51 -7.04
N LEU A 248 8.42 0.18 -6.63
CA LEU A 248 8.86 -1.21 -6.52
C LEU A 248 8.23 -1.95 -5.34
N GLY A 249 7.86 -1.24 -4.28
CA GLY A 249 7.24 -1.83 -3.10
C GLY A 249 6.05 -2.73 -3.43
N THR A 250 5.21 -2.35 -4.37
CA THR A 250 4.02 -3.12 -4.78
C THR A 250 4.35 -4.53 -5.28
N TRP A 251 5.56 -4.77 -5.77
CA TRP A 251 5.98 -6.07 -6.28
C TRP A 251 6.26 -7.09 -5.18
N GLY A 252 6.56 -6.62 -3.97
CA GLY A 252 6.84 -7.47 -2.79
C GLY A 252 5.77 -7.39 -1.70
N LEU A 253 4.77 -6.52 -1.82
CA LEU A 253 3.73 -6.39 -0.80
C LEU A 253 2.68 -7.50 -0.92
N PRO A 254 2.44 -8.29 0.15
CA PRO A 254 1.54 -9.44 0.10
C PRO A 254 0.12 -9.11 -0.36
N GLN A 255 -0.47 -8.00 0.12
CA GLN A 255 -1.81 -7.56 -0.24
C GLN A 255 -1.91 -7.13 -1.71
N MET A 256 -0.83 -6.64 -2.32
CA MET A 256 -0.79 -6.27 -3.73
C MET A 256 -0.64 -7.50 -4.62
N VAL A 257 0.30 -8.38 -4.28
CA VAL A 257 0.54 -9.65 -4.97
C VAL A 257 -0.71 -10.55 -4.95
N GLN A 258 -1.45 -10.57 -3.85
CA GLN A 258 -2.68 -11.35 -3.71
C GLN A 258 -3.75 -10.97 -4.75
N LYS A 259 -3.75 -9.72 -5.24
CA LYS A 259 -4.67 -9.30 -6.32
C LYS A 259 -4.43 -10.09 -7.62
N PHE A 260 -3.19 -10.43 -7.93
CA PHE A 260 -2.87 -11.28 -9.09
C PHE A 260 -3.34 -12.72 -8.94
N TYR A 261 -3.46 -13.24 -7.69
CA TYR A 261 -4.02 -14.58 -7.45
C TYR A 261 -5.51 -14.68 -7.79
N THR A 262 -6.24 -13.57 -7.79
CA THR A 262 -7.69 -13.52 -8.01
C THR A 262 -8.09 -13.38 -9.47
N ILE A 263 -7.13 -13.14 -10.38
CA ILE A 263 -7.37 -12.89 -11.80
C ILE A 263 -7.96 -14.14 -12.48
N LYS A 264 -9.07 -13.93 -13.19
CA LYS A 264 -9.81 -15.00 -13.86
C LYS A 264 -9.06 -15.61 -15.04
N ASP A 265 -8.60 -14.77 -15.96
CA ASP A 265 -8.03 -15.19 -17.26
C ASP A 265 -7.01 -14.16 -17.79
N ASP A 266 -6.35 -14.46 -18.91
CA ASP A 266 -5.32 -13.62 -19.50
C ASP A 266 -5.89 -12.35 -20.15
N LYS A 267 -7.17 -12.36 -20.59
CA LYS A 267 -7.84 -11.14 -21.05
C LYS A 267 -8.00 -10.14 -19.93
N ALA A 268 -8.29 -10.64 -18.71
CA ALA A 268 -8.36 -9.82 -17.52
C ALA A 268 -7.02 -9.14 -17.17
N ILE A 269 -5.88 -9.75 -17.50
CA ILE A 269 -4.57 -9.14 -17.30
C ILE A 269 -4.37 -7.93 -18.22
N LYS A 270 -4.69 -8.06 -19.51
CA LYS A 270 -4.58 -6.95 -20.48
C LYS A 270 -5.43 -5.74 -20.07
N THR A 271 -6.70 -6.00 -19.78
CA THR A 271 -7.63 -4.97 -19.30
C THR A 271 -7.17 -4.40 -17.97
N GLY A 272 -6.75 -5.26 -17.04
CA GLY A 272 -6.26 -4.87 -15.72
C GLY A 272 -5.03 -3.96 -15.81
N THR A 273 -4.09 -4.26 -16.70
CA THR A 273 -2.91 -3.42 -16.95
C THR A 273 -3.32 -2.00 -17.36
N ILE A 274 -4.22 -1.86 -18.32
CA ILE A 274 -4.65 -0.54 -18.83
C ILE A 274 -5.41 0.22 -17.75
N VAL A 275 -6.41 -0.41 -17.13
CA VAL A 275 -7.30 0.23 -16.17
C VAL A 275 -6.54 0.64 -14.90
N SER A 276 -5.70 -0.24 -14.34
CA SER A 276 -4.95 0.09 -13.13
C SER A 276 -3.85 1.14 -13.38
N THR A 277 -3.25 1.15 -14.59
CA THR A 277 -2.27 2.19 -14.96
C THR A 277 -2.95 3.55 -15.11
N PHE A 278 -4.09 3.61 -15.83
CA PHE A 278 -4.88 4.84 -15.93
C PHE A 278 -5.31 5.34 -14.54
N PHE A 279 -5.78 4.44 -13.70
CA PHE A 279 -6.14 4.76 -12.32
C PHE A 279 -4.94 5.35 -11.55
N ALA A 280 -3.76 4.77 -11.68
CA ALA A 280 -2.55 5.26 -11.03
C ALA A 280 -2.11 6.63 -11.55
N VAL A 281 -2.18 6.87 -12.88
CA VAL A 281 -1.88 8.19 -13.47
C VAL A 281 -2.79 9.28 -12.87
N VAL A 282 -4.10 9.02 -12.82
CA VAL A 282 -5.06 10.01 -12.33
C VAL A 282 -4.96 10.17 -10.82
N VAL A 283 -5.00 9.08 -10.06
CA VAL A 283 -5.08 9.15 -8.59
C VAL A 283 -3.71 9.48 -7.99
N ALA A 284 -2.68 8.70 -8.25
CA ALA A 284 -1.36 8.99 -7.70
C ALA A 284 -0.74 10.25 -8.32
N GLY A 285 -0.77 10.35 -9.65
CA GLY A 285 -0.31 11.54 -10.36
C GLY A 285 -1.00 12.80 -9.86
N GLY A 286 -2.32 12.77 -9.73
CA GLY A 286 -3.11 13.88 -9.20
C GLY A 286 -2.80 14.22 -7.75
N CYS A 287 -2.65 13.22 -6.87
CA CYS A 287 -2.30 13.44 -5.46
C CYS A 287 -0.93 14.13 -5.30
N TYR A 288 0.11 13.59 -5.93
CA TYR A 288 1.45 14.17 -5.81
C TYR A 288 1.59 15.50 -6.52
N PHE A 289 0.94 15.66 -7.66
CA PHE A 289 0.87 16.95 -8.36
C PHE A 289 0.18 18.02 -7.49
N LEU A 290 -0.97 17.69 -6.91
CA LEU A 290 -1.68 18.55 -5.96
C LEU A 290 -0.80 18.95 -4.77
N GLY A 291 -0.15 17.97 -4.16
CA GLY A 291 0.77 18.17 -3.03
C GLY A 291 1.91 19.13 -3.35
N GLY A 292 2.36 19.15 -4.62
CA GLY A 292 3.41 20.06 -5.10
C GLY A 292 3.12 21.53 -4.90
N PHE A 293 1.85 21.91 -4.79
CA PHE A 293 1.40 23.27 -4.50
C PHE A 293 1.22 23.55 -3.00
N GLY A 294 1.56 22.60 -2.12
CA GLY A 294 1.38 22.76 -0.66
C GLY A 294 2.07 23.98 -0.07
N ARG A 295 3.19 24.42 -0.66
CA ARG A 295 3.91 25.63 -0.22
C ARG A 295 3.15 26.93 -0.47
N LEU A 296 2.20 26.97 -1.37
CA LEU A 296 1.32 28.13 -1.57
C LEU A 296 0.35 28.34 -0.40
N PHE A 297 0.15 27.31 0.42
CA PHE A 297 -0.76 27.32 1.58
C PHE A 297 -0.02 27.34 2.91
N VAL A 298 1.19 26.77 2.95
CA VAL A 298 2.06 26.67 4.14
C VAL A 298 3.48 27.03 3.73
N ASN A 299 3.90 28.26 3.99
CA ASN A 299 5.12 28.84 3.41
C ASN A 299 6.42 28.43 4.12
N SER A 300 6.35 28.04 5.42
CA SER A 300 7.52 27.76 6.24
C SER A 300 7.29 26.57 7.18
N VAL A 301 8.37 26.04 7.72
CA VAL A 301 8.31 24.97 8.74
C VAL A 301 7.61 25.44 10.01
N ASP A 302 7.86 26.70 10.42
CA ASP A 302 7.22 27.29 11.61
C ASP A 302 5.71 27.52 11.42
N GLY A 303 5.26 27.60 10.17
CA GLY A 303 3.85 27.72 9.79
C GLY A 303 3.14 26.38 9.59
N LEU A 304 3.80 25.26 9.86
CA LEU A 304 3.15 23.95 9.72
C LEU A 304 1.92 23.83 10.62
N PRO A 305 0.80 23.31 10.10
CA PRO A 305 -0.42 23.15 10.87
C PRO A 305 -0.26 22.06 11.94
N GLU A 306 -1.25 21.97 12.82
CA GLU A 306 -1.35 20.85 13.75
C GLU A 306 -1.28 19.50 13.01
N GLY A 307 -0.38 18.64 13.45
CA GLY A 307 -0.03 17.39 12.71
C GLY A 307 1.15 17.53 11.77
N GLY A 308 1.82 18.69 11.71
CA GLY A 308 3.02 18.90 10.90
C GLY A 308 2.75 18.75 9.41
N PHE A 309 3.60 18.00 8.71
CA PHE A 309 3.47 17.75 7.27
C PHE A 309 2.16 17.03 6.90
N ASP A 310 1.61 16.19 7.79
CA ASP A 310 0.35 15.49 7.56
C ASP A 310 -0.87 16.42 7.63
N GLY A 311 -0.71 17.64 8.17
CA GLY A 311 -1.73 18.67 8.19
C GLY A 311 -1.80 19.55 6.93
N ILE A 312 -0.80 19.50 6.03
CA ILE A 312 -0.72 20.37 4.85
C ILE A 312 -1.90 20.17 3.91
N VAL A 313 -2.15 18.94 3.45
CA VAL A 313 -3.27 18.66 2.53
C VAL A 313 -4.62 18.98 3.17
N PRO A 314 -4.93 18.59 4.41
CA PRO A 314 -6.13 19.06 5.10
C PRO A 314 -6.28 20.59 5.10
N THR A 315 -5.21 21.33 5.32
CA THR A 315 -5.22 22.82 5.27
C THR A 315 -5.50 23.36 3.87
N MET A 316 -4.95 22.76 2.83
CA MET A 316 -5.29 23.10 1.44
C MET A 316 -6.80 22.89 1.16
N MET A 317 -7.37 21.84 1.72
CA MET A 317 -8.77 21.47 1.50
C MET A 317 -9.76 22.38 2.26
N GLU A 318 -9.37 22.99 3.37
CA GLU A 318 -10.21 23.92 4.12
C GLU A 318 -10.68 25.13 3.30
N LYS A 319 -9.90 25.53 2.31
CA LYS A 319 -10.23 26.65 1.42
C LYS A 319 -11.24 26.30 0.34
N LEU A 320 -11.54 25.01 0.15
CA LEU A 320 -12.49 24.56 -0.88
C LEU A 320 -13.96 24.82 -0.48
N PRO A 321 -14.83 25.03 -1.47
CA PRO A 321 -16.29 25.11 -1.24
C PRO A 321 -16.81 23.90 -0.46
N THR A 322 -17.80 24.12 0.42
CA THR A 322 -18.33 23.10 1.36
C THR A 322 -18.71 21.78 0.70
N LEU A 323 -19.28 21.82 -0.50
CA LEU A 323 -19.67 20.60 -1.24
C LEU A 323 -18.43 19.83 -1.69
N LEU A 324 -17.43 20.50 -2.20
CA LEU A 324 -16.19 19.91 -2.66
C LEU A 324 -15.37 19.33 -1.50
N PHE A 325 -15.33 20.04 -0.37
CA PHE A 325 -14.74 19.50 0.85
C PHE A 325 -15.44 18.19 1.32
N GLY A 326 -16.77 18.12 1.19
CA GLY A 326 -17.51 16.89 1.43
C GLY A 326 -17.09 15.74 0.48
N LEU A 327 -16.86 16.05 -0.80
CA LEU A 327 -16.35 15.08 -1.78
C LEU A 327 -14.94 14.59 -1.39
N VAL A 328 -14.06 15.47 -0.91
CA VAL A 328 -12.72 15.11 -0.41
C VAL A 328 -12.81 14.12 0.75
N ILE A 329 -13.71 14.35 1.69
CA ILE A 329 -13.90 13.42 2.82
C ILE A 329 -14.27 12.02 2.30
N VAL A 330 -15.23 11.93 1.38
CA VAL A 330 -15.65 10.64 0.81
C VAL A 330 -14.53 10.00 -0.02
N LEU A 331 -13.75 10.81 -0.74
CA LEU A 331 -12.56 10.35 -1.48
C LEU A 331 -11.54 9.69 -0.53
N VAL A 332 -11.14 10.38 0.52
CA VAL A 332 -10.12 9.88 1.47
C VAL A 332 -10.67 8.70 2.28
N LEU A 333 -11.95 8.73 2.62
CA LEU A 333 -12.63 7.59 3.23
C LEU A 333 -12.60 6.36 2.32
N SER A 334 -12.95 6.54 1.03
CA SER A 334 -12.90 5.49 0.01
C SER A 334 -11.51 4.89 -0.12
N ALA A 335 -10.50 5.74 -0.26
CA ALA A 335 -9.09 5.35 -0.36
C ALA A 335 -8.60 4.59 0.88
N SER A 336 -9.03 5.01 2.06
CA SER A 336 -8.66 4.35 3.32
C SER A 336 -9.32 3.00 3.50
N MET A 337 -10.63 2.92 3.24
CA MET A 337 -11.41 1.69 3.43
C MET A 337 -10.94 0.56 2.51
N SER A 338 -10.65 0.85 1.25
CA SER A 338 -10.15 -0.15 0.29
C SER A 338 -8.79 -0.71 0.71
N THR A 339 -7.89 0.14 1.17
CA THR A 339 -6.60 -0.29 1.68
C THR A 339 -6.74 -1.07 2.98
N LEU A 340 -7.51 -0.57 3.96
CA LEU A 340 -7.73 -1.25 5.24
C LEU A 340 -8.31 -2.65 5.05
N SER A 341 -9.31 -2.81 4.18
CA SER A 341 -9.88 -4.12 3.89
C SER A 341 -8.86 -5.11 3.34
N SER A 342 -7.99 -4.66 2.45
CA SER A 342 -6.93 -5.49 1.88
C SER A 342 -5.87 -5.89 2.91
N LEU A 343 -5.43 -4.96 3.76
CA LEU A 343 -4.44 -5.22 4.82
C LEU A 343 -4.98 -6.21 5.85
N VAL A 344 -6.22 -6.01 6.28
CA VAL A 344 -6.88 -6.83 7.31
C VAL A 344 -7.15 -8.24 6.79
N LEU A 345 -7.65 -8.39 5.56
CA LEU A 345 -7.86 -9.71 4.94
C LEU A 345 -6.54 -10.45 4.75
N THR A 346 -5.50 -9.77 4.27
CA THR A 346 -4.18 -10.39 4.06
C THR A 346 -3.57 -10.83 5.38
N SER A 347 -3.58 -9.97 6.41
CA SER A 347 -3.03 -10.29 7.73
C SER A 347 -3.77 -11.45 8.39
N SER A 348 -5.10 -11.41 8.45
CA SER A 348 -5.91 -12.44 9.10
C SER A 348 -5.88 -13.78 8.38
N SER A 349 -5.89 -13.79 7.04
CA SER A 349 -5.76 -15.01 6.25
C SER A 349 -4.39 -15.65 6.41
N THR A 350 -3.33 -14.85 6.36
CA THR A 350 -1.95 -15.31 6.58
C THR A 350 -1.80 -15.93 7.97
N LEU A 351 -2.25 -15.25 9.02
CA LEU A 351 -2.14 -15.78 10.39
C LEU A 351 -2.92 -17.10 10.54
N THR A 352 -4.11 -17.18 9.97
CA THR A 352 -4.95 -18.38 10.08
C THR A 352 -4.42 -19.55 9.26
N ILE A 353 -4.10 -19.32 7.98
CA ILE A 353 -3.73 -20.39 7.04
C ILE A 353 -2.29 -20.83 7.27
N ASP A 354 -1.39 -19.87 7.54
CA ASP A 354 0.04 -20.12 7.50
C ASP A 354 0.66 -20.41 8.88
N LEU A 355 0.04 -19.92 9.98
CA LEU A 355 0.54 -20.15 11.32
C LEU A 355 -0.38 -21.07 12.14
N ILE A 356 -1.68 -20.78 12.23
CA ILE A 356 -2.57 -21.52 13.15
C ILE A 356 -2.95 -22.89 12.62
N LYS A 357 -3.34 -22.98 11.34
CA LYS A 357 -3.76 -24.24 10.72
C LYS A 357 -2.67 -25.33 10.80
N PRO A 358 -1.39 -25.09 10.50
CA PRO A 358 -0.33 -26.08 10.66
C PRO A 358 -0.13 -26.55 12.10
N ILE A 359 -0.28 -25.66 13.10
CA ILE A 359 -0.15 -25.99 14.53
C ILE A 359 -1.28 -26.89 14.99
N MET A 360 -2.49 -26.67 14.49
CA MET A 360 -3.68 -27.45 14.86
C MET A 360 -3.79 -28.82 14.16
N LYS A 361 -2.77 -29.24 13.41
CA LYS A 361 -2.62 -30.58 12.81
C LYS A 361 -3.92 -31.07 12.16
N GLU A 362 -4.37 -30.39 11.10
CA GLU A 362 -5.53 -30.76 10.25
C GLU A 362 -6.91 -30.81 10.94
N LYS A 363 -7.03 -30.57 12.24
CA LYS A 363 -8.32 -30.51 12.95
C LYS A 363 -9.16 -29.26 12.64
N MET A 364 -8.72 -28.43 11.68
CA MET A 364 -9.32 -27.15 11.37
C MET A 364 -10.11 -27.23 10.04
N ASP A 365 -11.39 -27.55 10.15
CA ASP A 365 -12.32 -27.52 9.02
C ASP A 365 -12.49 -26.07 8.46
N GLU A 366 -13.10 -25.92 7.28
CA GLU A 366 -13.28 -24.61 6.64
C GLU A 366 -14.06 -23.62 7.50
N LYS A 367 -15.07 -24.09 8.24
CA LYS A 367 -15.88 -23.27 9.12
C LYS A 367 -15.05 -22.70 10.28
N LYS A 368 -14.20 -23.52 10.89
CA LYS A 368 -13.28 -23.07 11.94
C LYS A 368 -12.23 -22.09 11.39
N GLN A 369 -11.70 -22.36 10.18
CA GLN A 369 -10.77 -21.41 9.53
C GLN A 369 -11.43 -20.04 9.33
N LEU A 370 -12.67 -19.98 8.82
CA LEU A 370 -13.40 -18.74 8.64
C LEU A 370 -13.67 -17.99 9.96
N ILE A 371 -14.04 -18.71 11.02
CA ILE A 371 -14.27 -18.11 12.34
C ILE A 371 -12.95 -17.55 12.88
N THR A 372 -11.86 -18.30 12.77
CA THR A 372 -10.53 -17.88 13.22
C THR A 372 -10.06 -16.65 12.45
N MET A 373 -10.24 -16.59 11.13
CA MET A 373 -9.94 -15.39 10.33
C MET A 373 -10.72 -14.16 10.83
N ARG A 374 -12.00 -14.32 11.10
CA ARG A 374 -12.84 -13.23 11.62
C ARG A 374 -12.39 -12.72 12.99
N ILE A 375 -11.95 -13.63 13.87
CA ILE A 375 -11.35 -13.27 15.17
C ILE A 375 -10.06 -12.49 14.94
N PHE A 376 -9.16 -12.97 14.05
CA PHE A 376 -7.90 -12.29 13.78
C PHE A 376 -8.07 -10.96 13.05
N ILE A 377 -9.14 -10.76 12.28
CA ILE A 377 -9.51 -9.43 11.79
C ILE A 377 -9.69 -8.46 12.96
N ALA A 378 -10.47 -8.84 13.97
CA ALA A 378 -10.70 -7.98 15.12
C ALA A 378 -9.41 -7.75 15.94
N VAL A 379 -8.64 -8.80 16.18
CA VAL A 379 -7.36 -8.71 16.92
C VAL A 379 -6.38 -7.78 16.21
N PHE A 380 -6.19 -7.97 14.91
CA PHE A 380 -5.30 -7.15 14.09
C PHE A 380 -5.71 -5.67 14.08
N LEU A 381 -7.01 -5.40 13.97
CA LEU A 381 -7.55 -4.04 14.01
C LEU A 381 -7.32 -3.38 15.37
N ILE A 382 -7.55 -4.11 16.47
CA ILE A 382 -7.31 -3.58 17.84
C ILE A 382 -5.84 -3.20 18.00
N ILE A 383 -4.90 -4.08 17.62
CA ILE A 383 -3.46 -3.80 17.74
C ILE A 383 -3.10 -2.56 16.87
N SER A 384 -3.62 -2.48 15.65
CA SER A 384 -3.36 -1.36 14.74
C SER A 384 -3.93 -0.04 15.27
N VAL A 385 -5.11 -0.05 15.88
CA VAL A 385 -5.74 1.11 16.53
C VAL A 385 -4.92 1.59 17.71
N VAL A 386 -4.46 0.66 18.56
CA VAL A 386 -3.61 0.99 19.71
C VAL A 386 -2.31 1.66 19.24
N LEU A 387 -1.65 1.10 18.21
CA LEU A 387 -0.46 1.72 17.63
C LEU A 387 -0.76 3.10 17.04
N ALA A 388 -1.88 3.25 16.32
CA ALA A 388 -2.28 4.54 15.75
C ALA A 388 -2.49 5.61 16.82
N ILE A 389 -3.10 5.26 17.96
CA ILE A 389 -3.32 6.18 19.08
C ILE A 389 -2.00 6.55 19.77
N ILE A 390 -1.12 5.58 20.01
CA ILE A 390 0.20 5.82 20.64
C ILE A 390 1.06 6.73 19.75
N THR A 391 1.06 6.49 18.45
CA THR A 391 1.85 7.30 17.50
C THR A 391 1.30 8.70 17.29
N LEU A 392 0.03 8.94 17.59
CA LEU A 392 -0.57 10.26 17.56
C LEU A 392 0.06 11.23 18.59
N GLU A 393 0.38 10.71 19.77
CA GLU A 393 0.93 11.52 20.87
C GLU A 393 2.41 11.89 20.65
N ASN A 394 3.06 11.31 19.62
CA ASN A 394 4.44 11.60 19.28
C ASN A 394 4.51 12.45 17.99
N PRO A 395 4.77 13.76 18.08
CA PRO A 395 4.78 14.68 16.94
C PRO A 395 5.87 14.36 15.88
N GLN A 396 6.86 13.54 16.22
CA GLN A 396 7.90 13.11 15.27
C GLN A 396 7.45 11.92 14.38
N THR A 397 6.34 11.26 14.72
CA THR A 397 5.85 10.11 13.96
C THR A 397 4.89 10.58 12.88
N VAL A 398 5.41 10.85 11.70
CA VAL A 398 4.60 11.16 10.49
C VAL A 398 4.10 9.88 9.82
N ILE A 399 2.94 9.99 9.16
CA ILE A 399 2.31 8.89 8.41
C ILE A 399 3.30 8.20 7.47
N SER A 400 4.12 9.00 6.76
CA SER A 400 5.12 8.48 5.82
C SER A 400 6.17 7.58 6.46
N THR A 401 6.53 7.82 7.73
CA THR A 401 7.50 7.00 8.48
C THR A 401 6.95 5.61 8.77
N LEU A 402 5.74 5.51 9.29
CA LEU A 402 5.09 4.23 9.58
C LEU A 402 4.93 3.36 8.34
N MET A 403 4.49 3.98 7.24
CA MET A 403 4.36 3.27 5.96
C MET A 403 5.73 2.81 5.43
N SER A 404 6.76 3.66 5.52
CA SER A 404 8.10 3.34 5.00
C SER A 404 8.75 2.19 5.76
N ILE A 405 8.57 2.12 7.08
CA ILE A 405 9.01 0.99 7.90
C ILE A 405 8.33 -0.30 7.45
N SER A 406 7.01 -0.26 7.27
CA SER A 406 6.26 -1.42 6.80
C SER A 406 6.68 -1.88 5.41
N TRP A 407 6.71 -0.96 4.45
CA TRP A 407 7.03 -1.28 3.06
C TRP A 407 8.50 -1.68 2.90
N GLY A 408 9.41 -1.03 3.62
CA GLY A 408 10.83 -1.39 3.64
C GLY A 408 11.06 -2.82 4.11
N ALA A 409 10.42 -3.22 5.21
CA ALA A 409 10.54 -4.59 5.73
C ALA A 409 9.88 -5.62 4.81
N LEU A 410 8.62 -5.39 4.40
CA LEU A 410 7.85 -6.35 3.60
C LEU A 410 8.43 -6.49 2.19
N ALA A 411 8.54 -5.40 1.46
CA ALA A 411 9.03 -5.47 0.09
C ALA A 411 10.53 -5.70 0.03
N GLY A 412 11.31 -5.19 0.99
CA GLY A 412 12.74 -5.53 1.12
C GLY A 412 12.98 -7.01 1.35
N ALA A 413 12.10 -7.69 2.11
CA ALA A 413 12.19 -9.13 2.31
C ALA A 413 11.68 -9.92 1.10
N PHE A 414 10.55 -9.54 0.51
CA PHE A 414 9.77 -10.42 -0.37
C PHE A 414 9.92 -10.14 -1.87
N LEU A 415 10.21 -8.89 -2.28
CA LEU A 415 10.26 -8.51 -3.69
C LEU A 415 11.16 -9.43 -4.51
N ALA A 416 12.43 -9.55 -4.12
CA ALA A 416 13.42 -10.30 -4.87
C ALA A 416 13.13 -11.82 -4.91
N PRO A 417 12.90 -12.51 -3.77
CA PRO A 417 12.63 -13.94 -3.80
C PRO A 417 11.28 -14.27 -4.45
N PHE A 418 10.30 -13.38 -4.38
CA PHE A 418 9.02 -13.56 -5.08
C PHE A 418 9.21 -13.41 -6.59
N MET A 419 9.78 -12.29 -7.04
CA MET A 419 9.98 -12.02 -8.46
C MET A 419 10.87 -13.09 -9.11
N TYR A 420 12.08 -13.31 -8.59
CA TYR A 420 12.97 -14.33 -9.14
C TYR A 420 12.38 -15.74 -9.05
N GLY A 421 11.61 -16.03 -8.02
CA GLY A 421 10.87 -17.29 -7.87
C GLY A 421 9.90 -17.59 -9.00
N LEU A 422 9.36 -16.57 -9.65
CA LEU A 422 8.47 -16.71 -10.82
C LEU A 422 9.24 -16.95 -12.14
N PHE A 423 10.50 -16.52 -12.22
CA PHE A 423 11.25 -16.48 -13.49
C PHE A 423 12.44 -17.42 -13.54
N TRP A 424 13.03 -17.75 -12.41
CA TRP A 424 14.29 -18.48 -12.34
C TRP A 424 14.20 -19.72 -11.44
N LYS A 425 14.40 -20.91 -12.04
CA LYS A 425 14.39 -22.19 -11.34
C LYS A 425 15.48 -22.28 -10.27
N GLY A 426 16.64 -21.62 -10.49
CA GLY A 426 17.84 -21.71 -9.66
C GLY A 426 17.80 -20.96 -8.32
N VAL A 427 16.72 -20.24 -8.00
CA VAL A 427 16.61 -19.57 -6.70
C VAL A 427 16.57 -20.58 -5.57
N THR A 428 17.44 -20.39 -4.58
CA THR A 428 17.54 -21.31 -3.44
C THR A 428 16.72 -20.84 -2.25
N LYS A 429 16.28 -21.78 -1.39
CA LYS A 429 15.63 -21.45 -0.11
C LYS A 429 16.52 -20.65 0.84
N ALA A 430 17.85 -20.85 0.77
CA ALA A 430 18.82 -20.06 1.51
C ALA A 430 18.83 -18.59 1.07
N ALA A 431 18.76 -18.33 -0.24
CA ALA A 431 18.68 -16.97 -0.79
C ALA A 431 17.38 -16.26 -0.38
N CYS A 432 16.26 -16.99 -0.35
CA CYS A 432 14.99 -16.43 0.18
C CYS A 432 15.12 -16.05 1.64
N MET A 433 15.68 -16.92 2.48
CA MET A 433 15.89 -16.65 3.89
C MET A 433 16.84 -15.47 4.10
N ALA A 434 17.92 -15.39 3.33
CA ALA A 434 18.85 -14.26 3.37
C ALA A 434 18.16 -12.94 3.02
N SER A 435 17.25 -12.93 2.01
CA SER A 435 16.45 -11.76 1.67
C SER A 435 15.49 -11.37 2.80
N PHE A 436 14.84 -12.33 3.45
CA PHE A 436 13.94 -12.06 4.58
C PHE A 436 14.70 -11.42 5.75
N ILE A 437 15.85 -11.98 6.11
CA ILE A 437 16.70 -11.45 7.18
C ILE A 437 17.24 -10.06 6.82
N ALA A 438 17.71 -9.87 5.57
CA ALA A 438 18.26 -8.61 5.14
C ALA A 438 17.20 -7.50 5.09
N GLY A 439 16.04 -7.74 4.47
CA GLY A 439 14.98 -6.74 4.34
C GLY A 439 14.44 -6.29 5.70
N VAL A 440 14.14 -7.23 6.59
CA VAL A 440 13.71 -6.94 7.97
C VAL A 440 14.85 -6.33 8.77
N GLY A 441 16.07 -6.90 8.69
CA GLY A 441 17.23 -6.45 9.45
C GLY A 441 17.62 -5.02 9.12
N ILE A 442 17.71 -4.65 7.85
CA ILE A 442 17.99 -3.28 7.42
C ILE A 442 16.95 -2.31 7.99
N THR A 443 15.67 -2.65 7.88
CA THR A 443 14.59 -1.79 8.36
C THR A 443 14.62 -1.63 9.89
N VAL A 444 14.80 -2.71 10.64
CA VAL A 444 14.81 -2.68 12.12
C VAL A 444 16.06 -1.97 12.65
N VAL A 445 17.24 -2.27 12.08
CA VAL A 445 18.49 -1.60 12.47
C VAL A 445 18.43 -0.10 12.15
N HIS A 446 17.92 0.25 10.96
CA HIS A 446 17.72 1.66 10.59
C HIS A 446 16.78 2.37 11.58
N MET A 447 15.63 1.75 11.90
CA MET A 447 14.68 2.31 12.85
C MET A 447 15.33 2.51 14.23
N ALA A 448 16.05 1.52 14.73
CA ALA A 448 16.70 1.60 16.04
C ALA A 448 17.78 2.69 16.07
N TYR A 449 18.61 2.78 15.04
CA TYR A 449 19.76 3.71 15.02
C TYR A 449 19.34 5.13 14.68
N TYR A 450 18.56 5.33 13.61
CA TYR A 450 18.21 6.68 13.15
C TYR A 450 16.93 7.22 13.79
N THR A 451 15.85 6.42 13.82
CA THR A 451 14.56 6.93 14.28
C THR A 451 14.47 6.99 15.81
N LEU A 452 14.87 5.92 16.52
CA LEU A 452 14.76 5.86 17.98
C LEU A 452 15.95 6.54 18.69
N ALA A 453 17.17 6.32 18.21
CA ALA A 453 18.37 6.96 18.81
C ALA A 453 18.62 8.38 18.29
N GLY A 454 17.87 8.86 17.28
CA GLY A 454 17.92 10.23 16.78
C GLY A 454 19.18 10.60 16.00
N HIS A 455 19.92 9.60 15.48
CA HIS A 455 21.10 9.90 14.66
C HIS A 455 20.70 10.46 13.29
N THR A 456 21.58 11.30 12.74
CA THR A 456 21.45 11.86 11.39
C THR A 456 22.68 11.54 10.57
N GLY A 457 22.57 11.63 9.25
CA GLY A 457 23.72 11.43 8.37
C GLY A 457 23.30 11.52 6.90
N THR A 458 24.27 11.95 6.08
CA THR A 458 24.12 11.96 4.62
C THR A 458 25.35 11.31 3.98
N LEU A 459 25.12 10.59 2.90
CA LEU A 459 26.18 9.98 2.09
C LEU A 459 25.86 10.24 0.62
N TRP A 460 26.76 10.95 -0.07
CA TRP A 460 26.56 11.34 -1.48
C TRP A 460 25.22 12.02 -1.77
N GLY A 461 24.74 12.86 -0.85
CA GLY A 461 23.45 13.53 -0.95
C GLY A 461 22.26 12.69 -0.48
N ILE A 462 22.43 11.39 -0.24
CA ILE A 462 21.38 10.52 0.27
C ILE A 462 21.22 10.75 1.77
N ASN A 463 20.01 11.10 2.19
CA ASN A 463 19.67 11.19 3.62
C ASN A 463 19.56 9.78 4.22
N LEU A 464 20.56 9.40 5.01
CA LEU A 464 20.62 8.08 5.65
C LEU A 464 19.60 7.92 6.78
N ALA A 465 19.15 9.02 7.39
CA ALA A 465 18.13 8.98 8.44
C ALA A 465 16.71 8.78 7.89
N SER A 466 16.54 8.81 6.57
CA SER A 466 15.23 8.63 5.94
C SER A 466 14.81 7.15 5.91
N PRO A 467 13.71 6.74 6.57
CA PRO A 467 13.19 5.37 6.47
C PRO A 467 12.81 4.98 5.05
N ILE A 468 12.52 5.97 4.20
CA ILE A 468 12.20 5.80 2.78
C ILE A 468 13.42 5.31 2.01
N ASN A 469 14.55 5.99 2.20
CA ASN A 469 15.81 5.60 1.56
C ASN A 469 16.30 4.24 2.04
N ALA A 470 16.12 3.95 3.33
CA ALA A 470 16.42 2.63 3.90
C ALA A 470 15.55 1.53 3.28
N GLY A 471 14.25 1.76 3.11
CA GLY A 471 13.35 0.82 2.45
C GLY A 471 13.66 0.63 0.98
N ALA A 472 13.95 1.71 0.24
CA ALA A 472 14.40 1.64 -1.15
C ALA A 472 15.71 0.85 -1.27
N PHE A 473 16.68 1.11 -0.39
CA PHE A 473 17.92 0.37 -0.31
C PHE A 473 17.69 -1.12 -0.03
N ALA A 474 16.83 -1.48 0.93
CA ALA A 474 16.52 -2.86 1.27
C ALA A 474 15.98 -3.64 0.07
N MET A 475 15.10 -3.02 -0.74
CA MET A 475 14.57 -3.64 -1.96
C MET A 475 15.65 -3.86 -3.02
N LEU A 476 16.46 -2.82 -3.32
CA LEU A 476 17.55 -2.91 -4.30
C LEU A 476 18.63 -3.89 -3.85
N PHE A 477 18.97 -3.90 -2.57
CA PHE A 477 19.89 -4.85 -1.98
C PHE A 477 19.40 -6.29 -2.13
N GLY A 478 18.12 -6.54 -1.86
CA GLY A 478 17.49 -7.85 -2.05
C GLY A 478 17.59 -8.36 -3.50
N LEU A 479 17.39 -7.47 -4.48
CA LEU A 479 17.51 -7.80 -5.91
C LEU A 479 18.93 -8.25 -6.30
N VAL A 480 19.96 -7.76 -5.61
CA VAL A 480 21.35 -8.18 -5.82
C VAL A 480 21.69 -9.41 -4.96
N LEU A 481 21.23 -9.43 -3.72
CA LEU A 481 21.53 -10.48 -2.74
C LEU A 481 20.99 -11.84 -3.17
N VAL A 482 19.73 -11.91 -3.63
CA VAL A 482 19.10 -13.20 -3.97
C VAL A 482 19.83 -13.93 -5.09
N PRO A 483 20.20 -13.32 -6.23
CA PRO A 483 21.01 -13.98 -7.24
C PRO A 483 22.37 -14.43 -6.73
N ILE A 484 23.10 -13.58 -5.99
CA ILE A 484 24.42 -13.90 -5.46
C ILE A 484 24.35 -15.13 -4.54
N VAL A 485 23.46 -15.10 -3.55
CA VAL A 485 23.31 -16.22 -2.61
C VAL A 485 22.83 -17.48 -3.31
N SER A 486 21.95 -17.37 -4.32
CA SER A 486 21.48 -18.52 -5.10
C SER A 486 22.58 -19.18 -5.92
N LEU A 487 23.54 -18.42 -6.42
CA LEU A 487 24.70 -18.94 -7.16
C LEU A 487 25.73 -19.62 -6.23
N ILE A 488 25.89 -19.08 -5.01
CA ILE A 488 26.82 -19.63 -4.02
C ILE A 488 26.23 -20.88 -3.35
N THR A 489 24.96 -20.85 -2.99
CA THR A 489 24.25 -21.94 -2.30
C THR A 489 23.62 -22.86 -3.33
N ARG A 490 24.28 -23.95 -3.68
CA ARG A 490 23.76 -24.91 -4.67
C ARG A 490 22.48 -25.59 -4.17
N GLN A 491 21.50 -25.72 -5.06
CA GLN A 491 20.30 -26.53 -4.80
C GLN A 491 20.70 -28.01 -4.69
N SER A 492 20.05 -28.73 -3.78
CA SER A 492 20.08 -30.22 -3.78
C SER A 492 19.37 -30.75 -5.03
N ASP A 493 19.64 -31.99 -5.40
CA ASP A 493 18.97 -32.60 -6.57
C ASP A 493 17.46 -32.73 -6.35
N ALA A 494 17.04 -32.95 -5.11
CA ALA A 494 15.62 -32.93 -4.75
C ALA A 494 14.99 -31.54 -4.94
N ASP A 495 15.70 -30.44 -4.57
CA ASP A 495 15.21 -29.06 -4.76
C ASP A 495 15.16 -28.70 -6.25
N LYS A 496 16.12 -29.16 -7.07
CA LYS A 496 16.10 -28.96 -8.53
C LYS A 496 14.89 -29.67 -9.17
N ALA A 497 14.69 -30.95 -8.86
CA ALA A 497 13.56 -31.72 -9.37
C ALA A 497 12.21 -31.09 -8.94
N HIS A 498 12.12 -30.59 -7.71
CA HIS A 498 10.96 -29.84 -7.24
C HIS A 498 10.74 -28.54 -8.03
N ALA A 499 11.80 -27.78 -8.26
CA ALA A 499 11.73 -26.54 -9.02
C ALA A 499 11.31 -26.79 -10.48
N GLU A 500 11.79 -27.85 -11.12
CA GLU A 500 11.37 -28.25 -12.46
C GLU A 500 9.87 -28.54 -12.50
N LYS A 501 9.38 -29.40 -11.59
CA LYS A 501 7.96 -29.72 -11.47
C LYS A 501 7.08 -28.49 -11.25
N VAL A 502 7.53 -27.54 -10.43
CA VAL A 502 6.77 -26.29 -10.19
C VAL A 502 6.69 -25.45 -11.47
N PHE A 503 7.73 -25.42 -12.30
CA PHE A 503 7.79 -24.65 -13.53
C PHE A 503 7.06 -25.28 -14.72
N GLU A 504 6.67 -26.57 -14.67
CA GLU A 504 5.83 -27.25 -15.67
C GLU A 504 4.50 -26.53 -15.89
N CYS A 505 4.05 -25.73 -14.90
CA CYS A 505 2.84 -24.92 -15.05
C CYS A 505 2.90 -23.91 -16.20
N TYR A 506 4.10 -23.51 -16.62
CA TYR A 506 4.29 -22.58 -17.73
C TYR A 506 4.36 -23.31 -19.09
N ASP A 507 4.81 -24.56 -19.14
CA ASP A 507 4.91 -25.35 -20.37
C ASP A 507 3.52 -25.77 -20.88
N ASN A 508 2.58 -26.00 -19.96
CA ASN A 508 1.20 -26.35 -20.24
C ASN A 508 0.26 -25.15 -20.47
N SER A 509 0.76 -23.94 -20.28
CA SER A 509 0.04 -22.72 -20.59
C SER A 509 0.54 -22.18 -21.93
N GLU A 510 -0.34 -22.10 -22.95
CA GLU A 510 0.01 -21.39 -24.19
C GLU A 510 0.58 -20.01 -23.84
N ILE A 511 1.91 -19.88 -23.97
CA ILE A 511 2.67 -18.68 -23.64
C ILE A 511 2.61 -17.72 -24.81
#